data_3a34ee6eb70dd99c011d0ed63aff8f47
#
_entry.id   3a34ee6eb70dd99c011d0ed63aff8f47
#
_cell.length_a   1.000
_cell.length_b   1.000
_cell.length_c   1.000
_cell.angle_alpha   90.00
_cell.angle_beta   90.00
_cell.angle_gamma   90.00
#
_symmetry.space_group_name_H-M   'P 1'
#
loop_
_entity.id
_entity.type
_entity.pdbx_description
1 polymer ?
#
loop_
_entity_poly.entity_id
_entity_poly.type
_entity_poly.pdbx_seq_one_letter_code
_entity_poly.pdbx_strand_id
1 'polypeptide(L)'
;MDEKSKKSLYIIIGLIVATLLGTVYTSYLTPPKTHLVFGATYMTMNNPFYEVINNELRKEIEQNGDELIVRNPELDTDKQNEQIEEFVSKKVDGIFVNPIDSKKLSSLESAREAGIPIIAIDASVDNTDLIDCVIESDNYDAGVLCAQNMMNRMQSANIVLLKHSTVESAASRIQGFVDTIKNNSNYHIIDSAECEGQLERAMPAMQSILKEHSNINVVMALNDPSALGALAAIESLNCQDIIVYGVDGTPDLKSLIKQSPLIAGTAAQSPLKFGKLSAKNMYKILERKDVPKTIEVPVTMITKENIDSYNVKGWQ
;
A
#
# COMPACT_ATOMS: atom_id res chain seq x y z
N MET A 1 73.93 6.73 -2.28
CA MET A 1 72.91 5.68 -2.27
C MET A 1 73.52 4.44 -2.89
N ASP A 2 73.58 3.36 -2.14
CA ASP A 2 74.14 2.13 -2.61
C ASP A 2 73.22 1.40 -3.63
N GLU A 3 73.74 0.45 -4.35
CA GLU A 3 73.05 -0.25 -5.45
C GLU A 3 71.76 -0.99 -4.96
N LYS A 4 71.79 -1.43 -3.71
CA LYS A 4 70.68 -2.08 -3.06
C LYS A 4 69.50 -1.11 -2.77
N SER A 5 69.82 0.14 -2.36
CA SER A 5 68.87 1.20 -2.10
C SER A 5 68.24 1.71 -3.41
N LYS A 6 68.99 1.78 -4.52
CA LYS A 6 68.43 2.11 -5.84
C LYS A 6 67.45 1.03 -6.35
N LYS A 7 67.76 -0.25 -6.21
CA LYS A 7 66.85 -1.36 -6.59
C LYS A 7 65.58 -1.32 -5.78
N SER A 8 65.65 -1.07 -4.48
CA SER A 8 64.46 -0.97 -3.62
C SER A 8 63.60 0.22 -4.02
N LEU A 9 64.17 1.34 -4.38
CA LEU A 9 63.45 2.53 -4.86
C LEU A 9 62.72 2.27 -6.19
N TYR A 10 63.35 1.58 -7.16
CA TYR A 10 62.65 1.22 -8.42
C TYR A 10 61.52 0.22 -8.23
N ILE A 11 61.60 -0.70 -7.28
CA ILE A 11 60.50 -1.63 -6.94
C ILE A 11 59.31 -0.85 -6.35
N ILE A 12 59.60 0.11 -5.45
CA ILE A 12 58.55 0.92 -4.83
C ILE A 12 57.84 1.78 -5.89
N ILE A 13 58.62 2.43 -6.78
CA ILE A 13 58.03 3.23 -7.87
C ILE A 13 57.22 2.35 -8.81
N GLY A 14 57.68 1.16 -9.16
CA GLY A 14 56.93 0.21 -9.99
C GLY A 14 55.59 -0.23 -9.36
N LEU A 15 55.59 -0.48 -8.05
CA LEU A 15 54.38 -0.79 -7.31
C LEU A 15 53.39 0.39 -7.27
N ILE A 16 53.87 1.63 -7.06
CA ILE A 16 53.02 2.84 -7.09
C ILE A 16 52.41 3.06 -8.48
N VAL A 17 53.20 2.87 -9.53
CA VAL A 17 52.70 3.03 -10.92
C VAL A 17 51.69 1.90 -11.24
N ALA A 18 51.93 0.67 -10.82
CA ALA A 18 50.99 -0.44 -11.03
C ALA A 18 49.67 -0.22 -10.28
N THR A 19 49.73 0.27 -9.02
CA THR A 19 48.49 0.62 -8.27
C THR A 19 47.73 1.81 -8.90
N LEU A 20 48.41 2.87 -9.37
CA LEU A 20 47.79 3.96 -10.07
C LEU A 20 47.16 3.54 -11.40
N LEU A 21 47.87 2.72 -12.19
CA LEU A 21 47.28 2.15 -13.42
C LEU A 21 46.10 1.20 -13.13
N GLY A 22 46.15 0.42 -12.07
CA GLY A 22 45.04 -0.43 -11.61
C GLY A 22 43.84 0.38 -11.19
N THR A 23 44.01 1.47 -10.44
CA THR A 23 42.88 2.37 -10.05
C THR A 23 42.29 3.13 -11.23
N VAL A 24 43.13 3.63 -12.17
CA VAL A 24 42.67 4.26 -13.40
C VAL A 24 41.91 3.22 -14.27
N TYR A 25 42.44 2.01 -14.44
CA TYR A 25 41.79 0.96 -15.20
C TYR A 25 40.44 0.55 -14.61
N THR A 26 40.34 0.37 -13.30
CA THR A 26 39.06 0.08 -12.64
C THR A 26 38.07 1.24 -12.75
N SER A 27 38.52 2.50 -12.66
CA SER A 27 37.68 3.68 -12.85
C SER A 27 37.15 3.84 -14.27
N TYR A 28 37.90 3.41 -15.28
CA TYR A 28 37.45 3.39 -16.68
C TYR A 28 36.50 2.23 -17.00
N LEU A 29 36.62 1.11 -16.29
CA LEU A 29 35.78 -0.08 -16.50
C LEU A 29 34.51 -0.08 -15.66
N THR A 30 34.44 0.66 -14.57
CA THR A 30 33.19 0.95 -13.85
C THR A 30 32.53 2.16 -14.49
N PRO A 31 31.48 1.99 -15.31
CA PRO A 31 30.72 3.13 -15.77
C PRO A 31 30.28 3.93 -14.54
N PRO A 32 30.22 5.28 -14.62
CA PRO A 32 29.66 6.06 -13.52
C PRO A 32 28.28 5.45 -13.20
N LYS A 33 28.04 5.17 -11.92
CA LYS A 33 26.75 4.66 -11.46
C LYS A 33 25.70 5.65 -11.95
N THR A 34 24.94 5.29 -12.98
CA THR A 34 23.85 6.14 -13.46
C THR A 34 22.85 6.26 -12.32
N HIS A 35 22.69 7.46 -11.83
CA HIS A 35 21.70 7.79 -10.81
C HIS A 35 20.31 7.60 -11.43
N LEU A 36 19.56 6.62 -10.92
CA LEU A 36 18.20 6.37 -11.40
C LEU A 36 17.23 7.32 -10.67
N VAL A 37 16.20 7.75 -11.39
CA VAL A 37 15.16 8.61 -10.88
C VAL A 37 13.81 7.92 -11.05
N PHE A 38 13.07 7.76 -9.97
CA PHE A 38 11.77 7.12 -9.96
C PHE A 38 10.66 8.12 -9.62
N GLY A 39 9.48 7.93 -10.23
CA GLY A 39 8.27 8.64 -9.86
C GLY A 39 7.35 7.77 -9.00
N ALA A 40 6.72 8.37 -7.98
CA ALA A 40 5.65 7.71 -7.22
C ALA A 40 4.44 8.65 -7.06
N THR A 41 3.24 8.14 -7.34
CA THR A 41 1.98 8.83 -7.09
C THR A 41 1.01 7.90 -6.37
N TYR A 42 0.49 8.35 -5.25
CA TYR A 42 -0.48 7.63 -4.42
C TYR A 42 -1.82 8.34 -4.52
N MET A 43 -2.95 7.61 -4.32
CA MET A 43 -4.27 8.24 -4.39
C MET A 43 -4.41 9.43 -3.44
N THR A 44 -3.80 9.34 -2.25
CA THR A 44 -3.70 10.44 -1.27
C THR A 44 -2.58 10.17 -0.27
N MET A 45 -1.95 11.20 0.24
CA MET A 45 -1.01 11.09 1.37
C MET A 45 -1.69 11.36 2.73
N ASN A 46 -3.01 11.56 2.73
CA ASN A 46 -3.79 11.72 3.96
C ASN A 46 -4.06 10.38 4.69
N ASN A 47 -3.76 9.24 4.04
CA ASN A 47 -3.83 7.93 4.66
C ASN A 47 -2.44 7.48 5.12
N PRO A 48 -2.23 7.23 6.44
CA PRO A 48 -0.94 6.81 6.98
C PRO A 48 -0.37 5.52 6.36
N PHE A 49 -1.22 4.68 5.79
CA PHE A 49 -0.82 3.47 5.09
C PHE A 49 0.13 3.77 3.91
N TYR A 50 -0.22 4.77 3.08
CA TYR A 50 0.61 5.15 1.94
C TYR A 50 1.88 5.89 2.36
N GLU A 51 1.85 6.64 3.46
CA GLU A 51 3.05 7.26 4.02
C GLU A 51 4.09 6.20 4.42
N VAL A 52 3.65 5.12 5.05
CA VAL A 52 4.53 4.00 5.45
C VAL A 52 5.12 3.30 4.23
N ILE A 53 4.30 2.99 3.21
CA ILE A 53 4.78 2.41 1.96
C ILE A 53 5.82 3.31 1.30
N ASN A 54 5.51 4.60 1.19
CA ASN A 54 6.40 5.58 0.58
C ASN A 54 7.74 5.69 1.32
N ASN A 55 7.72 5.70 2.64
CA ASN A 55 8.92 5.80 3.45
C ASN A 55 9.84 4.58 3.29
N GLU A 56 9.27 3.38 3.27
CA GLU A 56 10.07 2.17 3.00
C GLU A 56 10.53 2.10 1.55
N LEU A 57 9.72 2.49 0.57
CA LEU A 57 10.10 2.59 -0.83
C LEU A 57 11.25 3.57 -1.03
N ARG A 58 11.13 4.78 -0.48
CA ARG A 58 12.16 5.82 -0.51
C ARG A 58 13.48 5.33 0.09
N LYS A 59 13.41 4.70 1.25
CA LYS A 59 14.58 4.16 1.94
C LYS A 59 15.33 3.14 1.07
N GLU A 60 14.62 2.19 0.43
CA GLU A 60 15.25 1.19 -0.45
C GLU A 60 15.87 1.84 -1.70
N ILE A 61 15.25 2.88 -2.26
CA ILE A 61 15.74 3.60 -3.43
C ILE A 61 16.97 4.45 -3.06
N GLU A 62 16.88 5.26 -2.01
CA GLU A 62 17.99 6.15 -1.58
C GLU A 62 19.21 5.38 -1.07
N GLN A 63 19.03 4.17 -0.49
CA GLN A 63 20.15 3.30 -0.12
C GLN A 63 20.96 2.82 -1.34
N ASN A 64 20.34 2.74 -2.51
CA ASN A 64 21.04 2.47 -3.76
C ASN A 64 21.72 3.70 -4.36
N GLY A 65 21.51 4.89 -3.80
CA GLY A 65 22.00 6.18 -4.29
C GLY A 65 21.14 6.76 -5.41
N ASP A 66 19.88 6.36 -5.50
CA ASP A 66 18.90 6.78 -6.50
C ASP A 66 17.88 7.74 -5.89
N GLU A 67 17.01 8.36 -6.70
CA GLU A 67 16.07 9.39 -6.30
C GLU A 67 14.61 8.93 -6.45
N LEU A 68 13.73 9.30 -5.50
CA LEU A 68 12.29 9.12 -5.58
C LEU A 68 11.56 10.47 -5.55
N ILE A 69 10.92 10.81 -6.67
CA ILE A 69 10.02 11.96 -6.81
C ILE A 69 8.61 11.51 -6.43
N VAL A 70 8.05 12.09 -5.37
CA VAL A 70 6.70 11.74 -4.88
C VAL A 70 5.71 12.83 -5.23
N ARG A 71 4.49 12.44 -5.62
CA ARG A 71 3.37 13.32 -5.90
C ARG A 71 2.13 12.88 -5.13
N ASN A 72 1.31 13.86 -4.74
CA ASN A 72 0.03 13.66 -4.07
C ASN A 72 -1.10 14.28 -4.92
N PRO A 73 -1.94 13.50 -5.55
CA PRO A 73 -3.07 13.99 -6.35
C PRO A 73 -4.30 14.35 -5.50
N GLU A 74 -4.33 14.00 -4.21
CA GLU A 74 -5.41 14.37 -3.29
C GLU A 74 -6.79 13.86 -3.73
N LEU A 75 -6.86 12.59 -4.16
CA LEU A 75 -8.06 11.92 -4.68
C LEU A 75 -8.60 12.50 -6.00
N ASP A 76 -7.79 13.29 -6.71
CA ASP A 76 -8.12 13.85 -8.03
C ASP A 76 -7.46 13.00 -9.13
N THR A 77 -8.28 12.29 -9.91
CA THR A 77 -7.82 11.40 -10.98
C THR A 77 -7.15 12.16 -12.14
N ASP A 78 -7.64 13.35 -12.47
CA ASP A 78 -7.06 14.17 -13.55
C ASP A 78 -5.68 14.67 -13.12
N LYS A 79 -5.55 15.11 -11.88
CA LYS A 79 -4.27 15.47 -11.28
C LYS A 79 -3.30 14.29 -11.20
N GLN A 80 -3.80 13.06 -10.95
CA GLN A 80 -2.95 11.87 -10.98
C GLN A 80 -2.42 11.58 -12.39
N ASN A 81 -3.27 11.72 -13.43
CA ASN A 81 -2.84 11.61 -14.82
C ASN A 81 -1.78 12.67 -15.17
N GLU A 82 -1.98 13.94 -14.79
CA GLU A 82 -0.99 15.00 -15.01
C GLU A 82 0.36 14.69 -14.34
N GLN A 83 0.35 14.10 -13.14
CA GLN A 83 1.56 13.70 -12.42
C GLN A 83 2.30 12.57 -13.14
N ILE A 84 1.60 11.60 -13.70
CA ILE A 84 2.21 10.52 -14.49
C ILE A 84 2.82 11.10 -15.78
N GLU A 85 2.13 12.02 -16.49
CA GLU A 85 2.68 12.72 -17.65
C GLU A 85 3.91 13.56 -17.27
N GLU A 86 3.92 14.18 -16.08
CA GLU A 86 5.13 14.86 -15.55
C GLU A 86 6.30 13.86 -15.44
N PHE A 87 6.09 12.67 -14.91
CA PHE A 87 7.12 11.64 -14.80
C PHE A 87 7.62 11.19 -16.18
N VAL A 88 6.71 11.00 -17.14
CA VAL A 88 7.07 10.70 -18.54
C VAL A 88 7.94 11.80 -19.13
N SER A 89 7.54 13.06 -18.97
CA SER A 89 8.29 14.23 -19.47
C SER A 89 9.68 14.35 -18.86
N LYS A 90 9.83 13.98 -17.59
CA LYS A 90 11.11 13.93 -16.87
C LYS A 90 11.96 12.72 -17.23
N LYS A 91 11.41 11.77 -17.97
CA LYS A 91 12.07 10.51 -18.37
C LYS A 91 12.57 9.73 -17.15
N VAL A 92 11.71 9.57 -16.16
CA VAL A 92 12.04 8.74 -15.00
C VAL A 92 12.30 7.29 -15.40
N ASP A 93 13.13 6.58 -14.65
CA ASP A 93 13.52 5.21 -14.93
C ASP A 93 12.46 4.16 -14.53
N GLY A 94 11.45 4.58 -13.75
CA GLY A 94 10.32 3.74 -13.38
C GLY A 94 9.25 4.52 -12.61
N ILE A 95 8.01 4.04 -12.65
CA ILE A 95 6.86 4.66 -11.99
C ILE A 95 6.24 3.67 -11.01
N PHE A 96 5.96 4.15 -9.80
CA PHE A 96 5.12 3.51 -8.80
C PHE A 96 3.79 4.23 -8.74
N VAL A 97 2.69 3.51 -8.90
CA VAL A 97 1.35 4.09 -8.90
C VAL A 97 0.43 3.35 -7.95
N ASN A 98 -0.27 4.09 -7.09
CA ASN A 98 -1.44 3.60 -6.40
C ASN A 98 -2.65 4.32 -7.02
N PRO A 99 -3.49 3.62 -7.82
CA PRO A 99 -4.53 4.26 -8.62
C PRO A 99 -5.70 4.76 -7.77
N ILE A 100 -6.18 5.97 -8.08
CA ILE A 100 -7.43 6.53 -7.50
C ILE A 100 -8.65 5.80 -8.08
N ASP A 101 -8.62 5.56 -9.39
CA ASP A 101 -9.66 4.86 -10.13
C ASP A 101 -8.97 3.90 -11.10
N SER A 102 -9.22 2.60 -10.95
CA SER A 102 -8.57 1.55 -11.74
C SER A 102 -8.83 1.65 -13.25
N LYS A 103 -9.87 2.41 -13.69
CA LYS A 103 -10.30 2.54 -15.08
C LYS A 103 -9.90 3.86 -15.74
N LYS A 104 -9.43 4.85 -14.98
CA LYS A 104 -9.28 6.23 -15.49
C LYS A 104 -7.84 6.74 -15.54
N LEU A 105 -6.85 5.87 -15.55
CA LEU A 105 -5.43 6.25 -15.65
C LEU A 105 -4.91 6.10 -17.08
N SER A 106 -5.41 6.92 -17.99
CA SER A 106 -5.00 6.90 -19.42
C SER A 106 -3.53 7.29 -19.64
N SER A 107 -2.95 8.08 -18.74
CA SER A 107 -1.53 8.47 -18.78
C SER A 107 -0.55 7.29 -18.61
N LEU A 108 -1.02 6.14 -18.12
CA LEU A 108 -0.20 4.92 -18.08
C LEU A 108 0.14 4.42 -19.50
N GLU A 109 -0.70 4.70 -20.50
CA GLU A 109 -0.41 4.40 -21.91
C GLU A 109 0.81 5.19 -22.38
N SER A 110 0.86 6.50 -22.10
CA SER A 110 2.03 7.36 -22.41
C SER A 110 3.31 6.86 -21.75
N ALA A 111 3.23 6.43 -20.50
CA ALA A 111 4.38 5.88 -19.78
C ALA A 111 4.85 4.55 -20.41
N ARG A 112 3.91 3.69 -20.79
CA ARG A 112 4.20 2.43 -21.48
C ARG A 112 4.82 2.62 -22.86
N GLU A 113 4.30 3.57 -23.66
CA GLU A 113 4.85 3.96 -24.97
C GLU A 113 6.26 4.55 -24.84
N ALA A 114 6.54 5.27 -23.76
CA ALA A 114 7.88 5.76 -23.43
C ALA A 114 8.84 4.66 -22.95
N GLY A 115 8.36 3.43 -22.77
CA GLY A 115 9.16 2.30 -22.28
C GLY A 115 9.50 2.36 -20.81
N ILE A 116 8.78 3.14 -20.02
CA ILE A 116 8.99 3.30 -18.58
C ILE A 116 8.27 2.14 -17.86
N PRO A 117 8.98 1.33 -17.06
CA PRO A 117 8.35 0.28 -16.28
C PRO A 117 7.46 0.84 -15.18
N ILE A 118 6.33 0.14 -14.93
CA ILE A 118 5.30 0.58 -14.01
C ILE A 118 4.99 -0.54 -13.01
N ILE A 119 5.06 -0.21 -11.71
CA ILE A 119 4.58 -1.08 -10.63
C ILE A 119 3.36 -0.42 -9.98
N ALA A 120 2.23 -1.14 -9.99
CA ALA A 120 1.07 -0.77 -9.21
C ALA A 120 1.22 -1.24 -7.75
N ILE A 121 0.79 -0.42 -6.80
CA ILE A 121 0.91 -0.68 -5.36
C ILE A 121 -0.48 -0.61 -4.71
N ASP A 122 -0.82 -1.62 -3.90
CA ASP A 122 -2.05 -1.74 -3.11
C ASP A 122 -3.32 -2.00 -3.93
N ALA A 123 -3.41 -1.47 -5.13
CA ALA A 123 -4.50 -1.72 -6.05
C ALA A 123 -4.00 -1.85 -7.48
N SER A 124 -4.63 -2.72 -8.27
CA SER A 124 -4.34 -2.90 -9.69
C SER A 124 -5.08 -1.87 -10.54
N VAL A 125 -4.76 -1.84 -11.82
CA VAL A 125 -5.51 -1.11 -12.86
C VAL A 125 -6.29 -2.10 -13.72
N ASP A 126 -7.38 -1.64 -14.35
CA ASP A 126 -8.28 -2.50 -15.15
C ASP A 126 -7.53 -3.10 -16.35
N ASN A 127 -6.72 -2.31 -17.03
CA ASN A 127 -5.84 -2.77 -18.10
C ASN A 127 -4.46 -3.17 -17.53
N THR A 128 -4.35 -4.41 -17.08
CA THR A 128 -3.10 -4.94 -16.48
C THR A 128 -1.93 -5.05 -17.45
N ASP A 129 -2.13 -4.93 -18.77
CA ASP A 129 -1.04 -4.93 -19.73
C ASP A 129 -0.19 -3.65 -19.65
N LEU A 130 -0.73 -2.58 -19.07
CA LEU A 130 -0.02 -1.32 -18.88
C LEU A 130 1.00 -1.35 -17.73
N ILE A 131 0.88 -2.30 -16.80
CA ILE A 131 1.79 -2.43 -15.65
C ILE A 131 2.67 -3.67 -15.77
N ASP A 132 3.84 -3.65 -15.17
CA ASP A 132 4.77 -4.79 -15.16
C ASP A 132 4.51 -5.73 -13.98
N CYS A 133 4.10 -5.18 -12.84
CA CYS A 133 3.79 -5.91 -11.62
C CYS A 133 2.77 -5.14 -10.77
N VAL A 134 1.89 -5.85 -10.07
CA VAL A 134 1.12 -5.31 -8.96
C VAL A 134 1.57 -5.95 -7.65
N ILE A 135 1.68 -5.14 -6.60
CA ILE A 135 1.97 -5.60 -5.24
C ILE A 135 0.79 -5.17 -4.37
N GLU A 136 0.04 -6.14 -3.93
CA GLU A 136 -1.20 -5.92 -3.20
C GLU A 136 -1.34 -6.91 -2.03
N SER A 137 -2.28 -6.65 -1.14
CA SER A 137 -2.71 -7.63 -0.14
C SER A 137 -3.68 -8.62 -0.75
N ASP A 138 -3.83 -9.77 -0.12
CA ASP A 138 -4.99 -10.64 -0.35
C ASP A 138 -6.25 -9.93 0.17
N ASN A 139 -6.74 -9.00 -0.67
CA ASN A 139 -7.86 -8.14 -0.33
C ASN A 139 -9.17 -8.92 -0.19
N TYR A 140 -9.34 -9.98 -0.98
CA TYR A 140 -10.51 -10.83 -0.86
C TYR A 140 -10.50 -11.57 0.48
N ASP A 141 -9.36 -12.15 0.87
CA ASP A 141 -9.23 -12.84 2.15
C ASP A 141 -9.38 -11.89 3.35
N ALA A 142 -8.98 -10.62 3.22
CA ALA A 142 -9.24 -9.62 4.26
C ALA A 142 -10.74 -9.49 4.59
N GLY A 143 -11.58 -9.48 3.57
CA GLY A 143 -13.04 -9.50 3.74
C GLY A 143 -13.55 -10.80 4.34
N VAL A 144 -13.04 -11.93 3.84
CA VAL A 144 -13.38 -13.28 4.35
C VAL A 144 -13.07 -13.39 5.83
N LEU A 145 -11.88 -12.97 6.26
CA LEU A 145 -11.46 -13.01 7.66
C LEU A 145 -12.35 -12.17 8.59
N CYS A 146 -12.75 -10.96 8.14
CA CYS A 146 -13.70 -10.13 8.89
C CYS A 146 -15.06 -10.81 9.02
N ALA A 147 -15.61 -11.38 7.93
CA ALA A 147 -16.89 -12.09 7.94
C ALA A 147 -16.85 -13.34 8.82
N GLN A 148 -15.81 -14.14 8.71
CA GLN A 148 -15.64 -15.34 9.54
C GLN A 148 -15.55 -15.00 11.03
N ASN A 149 -14.79 -13.92 11.38
CA ASN A 149 -14.72 -13.47 12.77
C ASN A 149 -16.10 -13.00 13.28
N MET A 150 -16.85 -12.27 12.46
CA MET A 150 -18.22 -11.86 12.77
C MET A 150 -19.11 -13.07 13.02
N MET A 151 -19.11 -14.05 12.10
CA MET A 151 -19.94 -15.27 12.21
C MET A 151 -19.60 -16.10 13.44
N ASN A 152 -18.36 -16.12 13.86
CA ASN A 152 -17.93 -16.80 15.10
C ASN A 152 -18.41 -16.09 16.38
N ARG A 153 -18.68 -14.76 16.31
CA ARG A 153 -19.15 -13.95 17.45
C ARG A 153 -20.66 -13.83 17.53
N MET A 154 -21.34 -13.85 16.40
CA MET A 154 -22.76 -13.52 16.29
C MET A 154 -23.48 -14.57 15.42
N GLN A 155 -24.63 -15.07 15.88
CA GLN A 155 -25.47 -16.00 15.11
C GLN A 155 -26.29 -15.30 14.01
N SER A 156 -26.49 -14.00 14.12
CA SER A 156 -27.20 -13.17 13.15
C SER A 156 -26.68 -11.75 13.18
N ALA A 157 -26.73 -11.03 12.03
CA ALA A 157 -26.31 -9.66 11.94
C ALA A 157 -27.09 -8.84 10.90
N ASN A 158 -27.36 -7.57 11.25
CA ASN A 158 -27.80 -6.52 10.35
C ASN A 158 -26.59 -5.61 10.07
N ILE A 159 -26.10 -5.65 8.84
CA ILE A 159 -24.78 -5.22 8.44
C ILE A 159 -24.87 -3.97 7.58
N VAL A 160 -24.01 -2.99 7.85
CA VAL A 160 -23.75 -1.84 6.99
C VAL A 160 -22.37 -2.00 6.36
N LEU A 161 -22.27 -1.68 5.07
CA LEU A 161 -21.01 -1.69 4.33
C LEU A 161 -20.56 -0.26 4.03
N LEU A 162 -19.36 0.12 4.47
CA LEU A 162 -18.69 1.35 4.05
C LEU A 162 -17.71 1.00 2.94
N LYS A 163 -17.87 1.61 1.75
CA LYS A 163 -17.26 1.15 0.50
C LYS A 163 -16.44 2.21 -0.22
N HIS A 164 -15.62 1.75 -1.18
CA HIS A 164 -15.01 2.54 -2.25
C HIS A 164 -15.01 1.68 -3.52
N SER A 165 -16.10 1.75 -4.27
CA SER A 165 -16.38 0.80 -5.36
C SER A 165 -15.53 1.00 -6.61
N THR A 166 -14.86 2.15 -6.76
CA THR A 166 -13.99 2.47 -7.92
C THR A 166 -12.54 2.01 -7.73
N VAL A 167 -12.18 1.54 -6.53
CA VAL A 167 -10.85 0.98 -6.22
C VAL A 167 -10.98 -0.53 -6.08
N GLU A 168 -10.22 -1.26 -6.87
CA GLU A 168 -10.31 -2.72 -6.98
C GLU A 168 -10.02 -3.41 -5.65
N SER A 169 -8.96 -3.00 -4.91
CA SER A 169 -8.63 -3.57 -3.61
C SER A 169 -9.76 -3.42 -2.59
N ALA A 170 -10.40 -2.23 -2.54
CA ALA A 170 -11.51 -1.97 -1.64
C ALA A 170 -12.77 -2.75 -2.02
N ALA A 171 -13.06 -2.86 -3.33
CA ALA A 171 -14.18 -3.64 -3.84
C ALA A 171 -13.99 -5.13 -3.51
N SER A 172 -12.78 -5.66 -3.67
CA SER A 172 -12.43 -7.05 -3.36
C SER A 172 -12.62 -7.40 -1.88
N ARG A 173 -12.24 -6.50 -0.95
CA ARG A 173 -12.50 -6.67 0.49
C ARG A 173 -13.98 -6.83 0.80
N ILE A 174 -14.79 -5.93 0.27
CA ILE A 174 -16.25 -5.98 0.45
C ILE A 174 -16.83 -7.24 -0.20
N GLN A 175 -16.35 -7.62 -1.38
CA GLN A 175 -16.81 -8.84 -2.06
C GLN A 175 -16.50 -10.10 -1.24
N GLY A 176 -15.28 -10.24 -0.70
CA GLY A 176 -14.90 -11.37 0.16
C GLY A 176 -15.80 -11.50 1.40
N PHE A 177 -16.13 -10.35 2.04
CA PHE A 177 -17.06 -10.31 3.15
C PHE A 177 -18.47 -10.78 2.75
N VAL A 178 -19.01 -10.20 1.67
CA VAL A 178 -20.36 -10.51 1.15
C VAL A 178 -20.47 -11.97 0.72
N ASP A 179 -19.49 -12.48 -0.01
CA ASP A 179 -19.50 -13.88 -0.49
C ASP A 179 -19.46 -14.90 0.65
N THR A 180 -18.78 -14.56 1.75
CA THR A 180 -18.69 -15.42 2.92
C THR A 180 -20.05 -15.58 3.62
N ILE A 181 -20.87 -14.54 3.65
CA ILE A 181 -22.17 -14.54 4.34
C ILE A 181 -23.37 -14.88 3.45
N LYS A 182 -23.25 -14.76 2.11
CA LYS A 182 -24.38 -14.79 1.15
C LYS A 182 -25.32 -16.00 1.24
N ASN A 183 -24.80 -17.13 1.69
CA ASN A 183 -25.59 -18.36 1.77
C ASN A 183 -26.22 -18.59 3.17
N ASN A 184 -26.08 -17.64 4.08
CA ASN A 184 -26.63 -17.73 5.43
C ASN A 184 -27.66 -16.62 5.66
N SER A 185 -28.92 -17.03 5.72
CA SER A 185 -30.08 -16.14 5.87
C SER A 185 -30.15 -15.38 7.19
N ASN A 186 -29.21 -15.60 8.11
CA ASN A 186 -29.16 -14.86 9.37
C ASN A 186 -28.35 -13.55 9.25
N TYR A 187 -27.65 -13.35 8.13
CA TYR A 187 -26.81 -12.15 7.93
C TYR A 187 -27.38 -11.29 6.80
N HIS A 188 -27.79 -10.07 7.13
CA HIS A 188 -28.45 -9.17 6.22
C HIS A 188 -27.65 -7.90 6.02
N ILE A 189 -27.28 -7.59 4.78
CA ILE A 189 -26.79 -6.27 4.43
C ILE A 189 -28.01 -5.39 4.29
N ILE A 190 -28.17 -4.42 5.20
CA ILE A 190 -29.35 -3.55 5.25
C ILE A 190 -29.09 -2.20 4.59
N ASP A 191 -27.81 -1.78 4.53
CA ASP A 191 -27.45 -0.55 3.86
C ASP A 191 -25.97 -0.51 3.48
N SER A 192 -25.57 0.46 2.65
CA SER A 192 -24.19 0.71 2.31
C SER A 192 -23.95 2.15 1.87
N ALA A 193 -22.76 2.68 2.10
CA ALA A 193 -22.37 4.02 1.63
C ALA A 193 -20.97 4.03 1.03
N GLU A 194 -20.77 4.88 0.01
CA GLU A 194 -19.44 5.22 -0.49
C GLU A 194 -18.79 6.25 0.45
N CYS A 195 -17.55 5.99 0.87
CA CYS A 195 -16.82 6.89 1.77
C CYS A 195 -15.37 7.11 1.35
N GLU A 196 -14.98 6.56 0.19
CA GLU A 196 -13.66 6.73 -0.42
C GLU A 196 -12.48 6.41 0.51
N GLY A 197 -12.71 5.57 1.52
CA GLY A 197 -11.71 5.20 2.49
C GLY A 197 -11.29 6.32 3.46
N GLN A 198 -12.06 7.41 3.56
CA GLN A 198 -11.73 8.59 4.36
C GLN A 198 -12.63 8.69 5.60
N LEU A 199 -12.02 8.96 6.75
CA LEU A 199 -12.72 9.12 8.03
C LEU A 199 -13.79 10.23 7.95
N GLU A 200 -13.42 11.38 7.40
CA GLU A 200 -14.26 12.56 7.28
C GLU A 200 -15.47 12.37 6.35
N ARG A 201 -15.44 11.36 5.48
CA ARG A 201 -16.58 10.97 4.64
C ARG A 201 -17.39 9.84 5.26
N ALA A 202 -16.71 8.90 5.92
CA ALA A 202 -17.34 7.75 6.57
C ALA A 202 -18.22 8.16 7.75
N MET A 203 -17.76 9.13 8.56
CA MET A 203 -18.53 9.59 9.74
C MET A 203 -19.91 10.17 9.36
N PRO A 204 -20.06 11.18 8.48
CA PRO A 204 -21.38 11.69 8.12
C PRO A 204 -22.24 10.67 7.38
N ALA A 205 -21.64 9.80 6.55
CA ALA A 205 -22.37 8.74 5.89
C ALA A 205 -22.98 7.76 6.89
N MET A 206 -22.20 7.32 7.87
CA MET A 206 -22.68 6.42 8.93
C MET A 206 -23.71 7.10 9.83
N GLN A 207 -23.55 8.39 10.14
CA GLN A 207 -24.56 9.17 10.89
C GLN A 207 -25.91 9.22 10.18
N SER A 208 -25.93 9.32 8.84
CA SER A 208 -27.16 9.26 8.05
C SER A 208 -27.82 7.89 8.18
N ILE A 209 -27.05 6.83 7.96
CA ILE A 209 -27.53 5.45 8.03
C ILE A 209 -28.08 5.11 9.43
N LEU A 210 -27.39 5.53 10.50
CA LEU A 210 -27.86 5.31 11.87
C LEU A 210 -29.18 5.99 12.22
N LYS A 211 -29.52 7.09 11.56
CA LYS A 211 -30.83 7.77 11.72
C LYS A 211 -31.96 7.04 11.02
N GLU A 212 -31.65 6.30 9.95
CA GLU A 212 -32.65 5.59 9.14
C GLU A 212 -32.88 4.16 9.63
N HIS A 213 -31.84 3.52 10.21
CA HIS A 213 -31.85 2.14 10.64
C HIS A 213 -31.48 1.99 12.12
N SER A 214 -32.42 1.63 12.96
CA SER A 214 -32.19 1.43 14.41
C SER A 214 -31.72 0.02 14.81
N ASN A 215 -31.70 -0.92 13.86
CA ASN A 215 -31.43 -2.32 14.10
C ASN A 215 -30.04 -2.79 13.60
N ILE A 216 -29.15 -1.86 13.28
CA ILE A 216 -27.77 -2.16 12.91
C ILE A 216 -27.02 -2.72 14.10
N ASN A 217 -26.21 -3.77 13.86
CA ASN A 217 -25.31 -4.30 14.89
C ASN A 217 -23.89 -4.64 14.37
N VAL A 218 -23.66 -4.51 13.05
CA VAL A 218 -22.33 -4.69 12.45
C VAL A 218 -22.06 -3.63 11.40
N VAL A 219 -20.84 -3.10 11.38
CA VAL A 219 -20.30 -2.29 10.30
C VAL A 219 -19.05 -2.99 9.75
N MET A 220 -19.06 -3.29 8.45
CA MET A 220 -17.85 -3.67 7.71
C MET A 220 -17.35 -2.45 6.95
N ALA A 221 -16.20 -1.92 7.37
CA ALA A 221 -15.54 -0.83 6.71
C ALA A 221 -14.39 -1.33 5.82
N LEU A 222 -14.28 -0.74 4.63
CA LEU A 222 -13.26 -1.12 3.64
C LEU A 222 -11.82 -0.96 4.15
N ASN A 223 -11.61 -0.04 5.13
CA ASN A 223 -10.32 0.22 5.76
C ASN A 223 -10.48 0.79 7.19
N ASP A 224 -9.38 0.91 7.90
CA ASP A 224 -9.36 1.43 9.28
C ASP A 224 -9.78 2.90 9.40
N PRO A 225 -9.38 3.84 8.52
CA PRO A 225 -9.93 5.21 8.57
C PRO A 225 -11.45 5.27 8.48
N SER A 226 -12.05 4.46 7.61
CA SER A 226 -13.52 4.37 7.51
C SER A 226 -14.15 3.75 8.76
N ALA A 227 -13.47 2.75 9.37
CA ALA A 227 -13.90 2.15 10.64
C ALA A 227 -13.87 3.17 11.79
N LEU A 228 -12.84 4.03 11.85
CA LEU A 228 -12.75 5.14 12.80
C LEU A 228 -13.87 6.16 12.60
N GLY A 229 -14.21 6.48 11.34
CA GLY A 229 -15.35 7.33 11.02
C GLY A 229 -16.69 6.73 11.47
N ALA A 230 -16.87 5.42 11.25
CA ALA A 230 -18.05 4.70 11.75
C ALA A 230 -18.13 4.72 13.27
N LEU A 231 -17.03 4.45 13.97
CA LEU A 231 -16.97 4.50 15.43
C LEU A 231 -17.35 5.89 15.94
N ALA A 232 -16.78 6.96 15.37
CA ALA A 232 -17.11 8.33 15.76
C ALA A 232 -18.60 8.65 15.57
N ALA A 233 -19.23 8.16 14.49
CA ALA A 233 -20.67 8.31 14.26
C ALA A 233 -21.50 7.58 15.32
N ILE A 234 -21.14 6.31 15.62
CA ILE A 234 -21.82 5.48 16.63
C ILE A 234 -21.74 6.13 18.00
N GLU A 235 -20.56 6.60 18.41
CA GLU A 235 -20.37 7.28 19.70
C GLU A 235 -21.10 8.64 19.76
N SER A 236 -21.08 9.44 18.69
CA SER A 236 -21.73 10.74 18.64
C SER A 236 -23.26 10.67 18.80
N LEU A 237 -23.85 9.54 18.39
CA LEU A 237 -25.30 9.29 18.50
C LEU A 237 -25.66 8.40 19.70
N ASN A 238 -24.67 8.07 20.56
CA ASN A 238 -24.80 7.18 21.71
C ASN A 238 -25.43 5.82 21.35
N CYS A 239 -25.17 5.31 20.14
CA CYS A 239 -25.59 3.98 19.76
C CYS A 239 -24.74 2.93 20.48
N GLN A 240 -25.36 1.79 20.84
CA GLN A 240 -24.69 0.69 21.53
C GLN A 240 -24.87 -0.61 20.77
N ASP A 241 -24.11 -1.63 21.12
CA ASP A 241 -24.21 -2.98 20.55
C ASP A 241 -23.93 -3.06 19.03
N ILE A 242 -23.18 -2.10 18.48
CA ILE A 242 -22.72 -2.09 17.10
C ILE A 242 -21.23 -2.36 17.08
N ILE A 243 -20.80 -3.47 16.45
CA ILE A 243 -19.37 -3.77 16.29
C ILE A 243 -18.88 -3.37 14.90
N VAL A 244 -17.63 -2.90 14.85
CA VAL A 244 -16.99 -2.37 13.65
C VAL A 244 -15.77 -3.21 13.30
N TYR A 245 -15.67 -3.57 12.03
CA TYR A 245 -14.51 -4.19 11.40
C TYR A 245 -13.83 -3.21 10.47
N GLY A 246 -12.49 -3.22 10.46
CA GLY A 246 -11.65 -2.49 9.54
C GLY A 246 -10.70 -3.41 8.77
N VAL A 247 -9.92 -2.81 7.90
CA VAL A 247 -8.78 -3.42 7.21
C VAL A 247 -7.65 -2.40 7.24
N ASP A 248 -6.43 -2.79 7.45
CA ASP A 248 -5.10 -2.19 7.40
C ASP A 248 -4.23 -2.61 8.59
N GLY A 249 -4.79 -2.68 9.81
CA GLY A 249 -4.02 -2.91 11.04
C GLY A 249 -3.26 -1.65 11.47
N THR A 250 -3.88 -0.48 11.35
CA THR A 250 -3.28 0.80 11.76
C THR A 250 -3.00 0.83 13.26
N PRO A 251 -1.98 1.58 13.71
CA PRO A 251 -1.74 1.79 15.14
C PRO A 251 -2.97 2.34 15.88
N ASP A 252 -3.70 3.24 15.25
CA ASP A 252 -4.88 3.88 15.86
C ASP A 252 -5.99 2.87 16.10
N LEU A 253 -6.39 2.10 15.08
CA LEU A 253 -7.45 1.10 15.26
C LEU A 253 -7.01 -0.04 16.19
N LYS A 254 -5.74 -0.49 16.11
CA LYS A 254 -5.21 -1.49 17.04
C LYS A 254 -5.27 -1.04 18.49
N SER A 255 -4.99 0.24 18.75
CA SER A 255 -5.12 0.80 20.12
C SER A 255 -6.56 0.73 20.62
N LEU A 256 -7.54 0.99 19.74
CA LEU A 256 -8.96 0.95 20.08
C LEU A 256 -9.50 -0.47 20.24
N ILE A 257 -8.94 -1.49 19.58
CA ILE A 257 -9.31 -2.89 19.83
C ILE A 257 -9.17 -3.28 21.30
N LYS A 258 -8.17 -2.72 22.01
CA LYS A 258 -7.99 -2.96 23.46
C LYS A 258 -8.95 -2.16 24.34
N GLN A 259 -9.35 -0.98 23.88
CA GLN A 259 -10.02 0.02 24.72
C GLN A 259 -11.54 0.06 24.50
N SER A 260 -11.99 -0.19 23.27
CA SER A 260 -13.40 -0.09 22.90
C SER A 260 -14.00 -1.47 22.59
N PRO A 261 -15.12 -1.84 23.20
CA PRO A 261 -15.84 -3.06 22.86
C PRO A 261 -16.49 -2.98 21.49
N LEU A 262 -16.60 -1.78 20.90
CA LEU A 262 -17.23 -1.55 19.60
C LEU A 262 -16.30 -1.91 18.43
N ILE A 263 -14.97 -1.96 18.63
CA ILE A 263 -14.03 -2.41 17.59
C ILE A 263 -13.81 -3.92 17.73
N ALA A 264 -14.36 -4.67 16.78
CA ALA A 264 -14.25 -6.13 16.75
C ALA A 264 -12.88 -6.60 16.26
N GLY A 265 -12.28 -5.88 15.31
CA GLY A 265 -10.97 -6.19 14.80
C GLY A 265 -10.65 -5.51 13.46
N THR A 266 -9.46 -5.82 12.95
CA THR A 266 -8.98 -5.36 11.64
C THR A 266 -8.23 -6.48 10.92
N ALA A 267 -8.46 -6.64 9.63
CA ALA A 267 -7.63 -7.50 8.78
C ALA A 267 -6.36 -6.72 8.39
N ALA A 268 -5.27 -7.01 9.08
CA ALA A 268 -4.04 -6.23 9.01
C ALA A 268 -3.24 -6.52 7.74
N GLN A 269 -2.86 -5.48 7.02
CA GLN A 269 -1.96 -5.48 5.88
C GLN A 269 -0.50 -5.27 6.34
N SER A 270 0.47 -5.46 5.42
CA SER A 270 1.90 -5.30 5.68
C SER A 270 2.53 -4.20 4.81
N PRO A 271 2.26 -2.91 5.04
CA PRO A 271 2.75 -1.81 4.19
C PRO A 271 4.27 -1.72 4.14
N LEU A 272 4.96 -2.14 5.22
CA LEU A 272 6.42 -2.23 5.25
C LEU A 272 6.97 -3.19 4.18
N LYS A 273 6.26 -4.30 3.91
CA LYS A 273 6.65 -5.23 2.84
C LYS A 273 6.38 -4.64 1.46
N PHE A 274 5.32 -3.85 1.30
CA PHE A 274 4.96 -3.25 0.01
C PHE A 274 6.08 -2.37 -0.52
N GLY A 275 6.58 -1.42 0.26
CA GLY A 275 7.67 -0.53 -0.15
C GLY A 275 8.92 -1.31 -0.58
N LYS A 276 9.34 -2.30 0.22
CA LYS A 276 10.50 -3.15 -0.08
C LYS A 276 10.32 -4.00 -1.34
N LEU A 277 9.15 -4.64 -1.48
CA LEU A 277 8.87 -5.50 -2.64
C LEU A 277 8.79 -4.65 -3.91
N SER A 278 8.20 -3.46 -3.84
CA SER A 278 8.09 -2.53 -4.98
C SER A 278 9.47 -2.12 -5.47
N ALA A 279 10.34 -1.60 -4.60
CA ALA A 279 11.70 -1.25 -4.96
C ALA A 279 12.46 -2.44 -5.54
N LYS A 280 12.47 -3.57 -4.84
CA LYS A 280 13.18 -4.79 -5.25
C LYS A 280 12.76 -5.28 -6.64
N ASN A 281 11.46 -5.26 -6.94
CA ASN A 281 10.97 -5.76 -8.23
C ASN A 281 11.17 -4.73 -9.34
N MET A 282 11.12 -3.42 -9.06
CA MET A 282 11.49 -2.39 -10.04
C MET A 282 12.93 -2.55 -10.51
N TYR A 283 13.88 -2.75 -9.60
CA TYR A 283 15.28 -3.01 -9.99
C TYR A 283 15.44 -4.30 -10.79
N LYS A 284 14.70 -5.37 -10.48
CA LYS A 284 14.71 -6.60 -11.30
C LYS A 284 14.20 -6.34 -12.71
N ILE A 285 13.13 -5.56 -12.87
CA ILE A 285 12.58 -5.20 -14.19
C ILE A 285 13.63 -4.43 -15.00
N LEU A 286 14.29 -3.43 -14.39
CA LEU A 286 15.36 -2.66 -15.02
C LEU A 286 16.57 -3.53 -15.41
N GLU A 287 16.86 -4.57 -14.63
CA GLU A 287 17.87 -5.58 -14.94
C GLU A 287 17.39 -6.63 -15.97
N ARG A 288 16.18 -6.48 -16.51
CA ARG A 288 15.52 -7.43 -17.45
C ARG A 288 15.34 -8.84 -16.87
N LYS A 289 15.14 -8.94 -15.56
CA LYS A 289 14.80 -10.18 -14.86
C LYS A 289 13.28 -10.35 -14.80
N ASP A 290 12.84 -11.58 -14.82
CA ASP A 290 11.44 -11.92 -14.69
C ASP A 290 10.90 -11.56 -13.29
N VAL A 291 9.71 -10.97 -13.27
CA VAL A 291 8.93 -10.69 -12.06
C VAL A 291 7.51 -11.24 -12.20
N PRO A 292 6.88 -11.71 -11.11
CA PRO A 292 5.47 -12.08 -11.16
C PRO A 292 4.60 -10.88 -11.53
N LYS A 293 3.54 -11.12 -12.30
CA LYS A 293 2.55 -10.07 -12.61
C LYS A 293 1.86 -9.56 -11.35
N THR A 294 1.56 -10.47 -10.41
CA THR A 294 0.93 -10.16 -9.12
C THR A 294 1.74 -10.75 -7.99
N ILE A 295 1.97 -9.96 -6.96
CA ILE A 295 2.58 -10.37 -5.69
C ILE A 295 1.56 -10.06 -4.60
N GLU A 296 0.87 -11.11 -4.15
CA GLU A 296 -0.04 -11.03 -3.02
C GLU A 296 0.71 -11.14 -1.69
N VAL A 297 0.44 -10.20 -0.80
CA VAL A 297 0.95 -10.20 0.58
C VAL A 297 -0.18 -10.67 1.49
N PRO A 298 -0.01 -11.78 2.22
CA PRO A 298 -1.05 -12.28 3.11
C PRO A 298 -1.46 -11.25 4.17
N VAL A 299 -2.75 -11.26 4.52
CA VAL A 299 -3.34 -10.46 5.58
C VAL A 299 -3.51 -11.29 6.86
N THR A 300 -3.73 -10.62 8.00
CA THR A 300 -3.91 -11.31 9.27
C THR A 300 -4.99 -10.62 10.09
N MET A 301 -5.99 -11.40 10.56
CA MET A 301 -7.03 -10.87 11.43
C MET A 301 -6.47 -10.55 12.83
N ILE A 302 -6.53 -9.28 13.22
CA ILE A 302 -6.16 -8.79 14.55
C ILE A 302 -7.43 -8.45 15.32
N THR A 303 -7.57 -9.06 16.47
CA THR A 303 -8.72 -8.92 17.36
C THR A 303 -8.27 -8.76 18.80
N LYS A 304 -9.21 -8.58 19.73
CA LYS A 304 -8.90 -8.48 21.16
C LYS A 304 -8.20 -9.72 21.72
N GLU A 305 -8.47 -10.88 21.12
CA GLU A 305 -7.94 -12.17 21.58
C GLU A 305 -6.45 -12.35 21.24
N ASN A 306 -5.95 -11.68 20.18
CA ASN A 306 -4.58 -11.87 19.72
C ASN A 306 -3.74 -10.57 19.63
N ILE A 307 -4.32 -9.41 19.92
CA ILE A 307 -3.66 -8.10 19.81
C ILE A 307 -2.34 -8.00 20.61
N ASP A 308 -2.20 -8.76 21.69
CA ASP A 308 -0.99 -8.75 22.53
C ASP A 308 0.23 -9.37 21.81
N SER A 309 0.01 -10.09 20.73
CA SER A 309 1.07 -10.65 19.87
C SER A 309 1.60 -9.66 18.83
N TYR A 310 1.01 -8.48 18.72
CA TYR A 310 1.34 -7.47 17.71
C TYR A 310 1.87 -6.17 18.32
N ASN A 311 2.69 -5.46 17.56
CA ASN A 311 3.08 -4.09 17.92
C ASN A 311 1.89 -3.14 17.72
N VAL A 312 1.24 -2.76 18.80
CA VAL A 312 0.07 -1.86 18.76
C VAL A 312 0.44 -0.47 18.23
N LYS A 313 1.68 0.01 18.44
CA LYS A 313 2.14 1.36 18.07
C LYS A 313 2.83 1.42 16.70
N GLY A 314 3.00 0.30 16.02
CA GLY A 314 3.68 0.22 14.74
C GLY A 314 2.85 -0.56 13.72
N TRP A 315 3.36 -0.65 12.50
CA TRP A 315 2.82 -1.49 11.44
C TRP A 315 3.42 -2.90 11.46
N GLN A 316 2.86 -3.85 10.73
CA GLN A 316 3.29 -5.23 10.60
C GLN A 316 3.77 -5.58 9.19
#